data_7a40905aa246dd5cb4d4ff9d8b5f712a
#
_entry.id   7a40905aa246dd5cb4d4ff9d8b5f712a
#
_cell.length_a   1.000
_cell.length_b   1.000
_cell.length_c   1.000
_cell.angle_alpha   90.00
_cell.angle_beta   90.00
_cell.angle_gamma   90.00
#
_symmetry.space_group_name_H-M   'P 1'
#
loop_
_entity.id
_entity.type
_entity.pdbx_description
1 polymer ?
#
loop_
_entity_poly.entity_id
_entity_poly.type
_entity_poly.pdbx_seq_one_letter_code
_entity_poly.pdbx_strand_id
1 'polypeptide(L)'
;MVNDAYAPELLRSLFLYDPVTGRLRHKANRRRVKAGSCADSTRRSDGYRQVALRLDGKQYQLKAHRVAWILAHGAIPHGKQIDHINGIRDDNRLCNLRLVTQRENDQNRRKARGYSWNKDCSKWEAYIRVDGVLRHLGLFTTEAAARAAYLKAKARYHLSTPADLLQAA
;
A
#
# COMPACT_ATOMS: atom_id res chain seq x y z
N MET A 1 -11.94 -17.74 2.33
CA MET A 1 -13.29 -17.26 2.00
C MET A 1 -13.14 -15.89 1.34
N VAL A 2 -13.62 -15.74 0.11
CA VAL A 2 -13.73 -14.43 -0.54
C VAL A 2 -14.74 -13.65 0.29
N ASN A 3 -14.37 -12.47 0.75
CA ASN A 3 -15.29 -11.62 1.50
C ASN A 3 -16.32 -11.07 0.49
N ASP A 4 -17.56 -11.56 0.50
CA ASP A 4 -18.65 -11.20 -0.43
C ASP A 4 -18.87 -9.69 -0.51
N ALA A 5 -18.48 -8.94 0.52
CA ALA A 5 -18.48 -7.48 0.52
C ALA A 5 -17.54 -6.84 -0.51
N TYR A 6 -16.62 -7.61 -1.11
CA TYR A 6 -15.74 -7.16 -2.20
C TYR A 6 -16.12 -7.73 -3.57
N ALA A 7 -17.32 -8.30 -3.73
CA ALA A 7 -17.80 -8.74 -5.05
C ALA A 7 -17.85 -7.56 -6.03
N PRO A 8 -17.22 -7.64 -7.20
CA PRO A 8 -17.11 -6.51 -8.14
C PRO A 8 -18.47 -5.98 -8.60
N GLU A 9 -19.43 -6.85 -8.86
CA GLU A 9 -20.79 -6.51 -9.30
C GLU A 9 -21.53 -5.71 -8.23
N LEU A 10 -21.43 -6.15 -6.97
CA LEU A 10 -22.00 -5.45 -5.83
C LEU A 10 -21.39 -4.05 -5.69
N LEU A 11 -20.07 -3.93 -5.72
CA LEU A 11 -19.40 -2.64 -5.60
C LEU A 11 -19.75 -1.70 -6.74
N ARG A 12 -19.84 -2.19 -7.99
CA ARG A 12 -20.28 -1.41 -9.18
C ARG A 12 -21.73 -0.95 -9.09
N SER A 13 -22.61 -1.71 -8.43
CA SER A 13 -23.98 -1.29 -8.20
C SER A 13 -24.10 -0.18 -7.16
N LEU A 14 -23.13 -0.03 -6.25
CA LEU A 14 -23.18 0.84 -5.08
C LEU A 14 -22.38 2.13 -5.21
N PHE A 15 -21.25 2.09 -5.93
CA PHE A 15 -20.26 3.15 -5.91
C PHE A 15 -19.83 3.56 -7.32
N LEU A 16 -19.50 4.84 -7.44
CA LEU A 16 -18.76 5.43 -8.56
C LEU A 16 -17.35 5.73 -8.08
N TYR A 17 -16.37 5.51 -8.93
CA TYR A 17 -14.97 5.82 -8.67
C TYR A 17 -14.44 6.80 -9.71
N ASP A 18 -13.79 7.85 -9.24
CA ASP A 18 -13.05 8.79 -10.06
C ASP A 18 -11.54 8.48 -9.99
N PRO A 19 -10.94 7.97 -11.07
CA PRO A 19 -9.54 7.56 -11.07
C PRO A 19 -8.55 8.72 -10.96
N VAL A 20 -8.98 9.95 -11.32
CA VAL A 20 -8.14 11.16 -11.30
C VAL A 20 -8.02 11.71 -9.89
N THR A 21 -9.15 11.78 -9.17
CA THR A 21 -9.17 12.31 -7.79
C THR A 21 -9.01 11.21 -6.73
N GLY A 22 -9.16 9.95 -7.11
CA GLY A 22 -9.12 8.80 -6.19
C GLY A 22 -10.35 8.68 -5.29
N ARG A 23 -11.44 9.43 -5.59
CA ARG A 23 -12.61 9.53 -4.71
C ARG A 23 -13.68 8.52 -5.09
N LEU A 24 -14.35 8.02 -4.05
CA LEU A 24 -15.53 7.16 -4.18
C LEU A 24 -16.78 7.94 -3.82
N ARG A 25 -17.82 7.76 -4.64
CA ARG A 25 -19.13 8.38 -4.45
C ARG A 25 -20.23 7.32 -4.46
N HIS A 26 -21.32 7.60 -3.76
CA HIS A 26 -22.51 6.76 -3.82
C HIS A 26 -23.19 6.87 -5.17
N LYS A 27 -23.55 5.74 -5.79
CA LYS A 27 -24.17 5.70 -7.11
C LYS A 27 -25.67 6.03 -7.07
N ALA A 28 -26.37 5.65 -6.00
CA ALA A 28 -27.81 5.78 -5.88
C ALA A 28 -28.23 6.36 -4.53
N ASN A 29 -29.43 6.94 -4.48
CA ASN A 29 -30.05 7.36 -3.24
C ASN A 29 -30.39 6.15 -2.36
N ARG A 30 -30.14 6.27 -1.08
CA ARG A 30 -30.53 5.31 -0.02
C ARG A 30 -31.03 6.10 1.19
N ARG A 31 -31.65 5.43 2.15
CA ARG A 31 -32.38 6.04 3.29
C ARG A 31 -31.73 7.32 3.88
N ARG A 32 -30.42 7.43 3.99
CA ARG A 32 -29.69 8.59 4.55
C ARG A 32 -28.48 9.00 3.70
N VAL A 33 -28.45 8.56 2.46
CA VAL A 33 -27.31 8.75 1.57
C VAL A 33 -27.85 9.27 0.23
N LYS A 34 -27.30 10.39 -0.24
CA LYS A 34 -27.63 10.97 -1.54
C LYS A 34 -26.68 10.42 -2.61
N ALA A 35 -27.23 10.14 -3.80
CA ALA A 35 -26.41 9.85 -4.97
C ALA A 35 -25.39 10.98 -5.22
N GLY A 36 -24.17 10.62 -5.63
CA GLY A 36 -23.07 11.57 -5.83
C GLY A 36 -22.37 12.03 -4.55
N SER A 37 -22.93 11.79 -3.35
CA SER A 37 -22.25 12.13 -2.10
C SER A 37 -20.99 11.26 -1.87
N CYS A 38 -20.03 11.81 -1.11
CA CYS A 38 -18.77 11.14 -0.80
C CYS A 38 -19.02 9.85 -0.01
N ALA A 39 -18.47 8.71 -0.49
CA ALA A 39 -18.59 7.41 0.14
C ALA A 39 -17.37 7.06 1.01
N ASP A 40 -16.19 7.62 0.73
CA ASP A 40 -14.91 7.36 1.39
C ASP A 40 -14.49 8.48 2.36
N SER A 41 -15.46 9.08 3.05
CA SER A 41 -15.23 10.20 3.99
C SER A 41 -14.50 9.78 5.27
N THR A 42 -14.67 8.54 5.72
CA THR A 42 -14.06 8.04 6.96
C THR A 42 -12.57 7.80 6.77
N ARG A 43 -11.74 8.49 7.59
CA ARG A 43 -10.30 8.27 7.66
C ARG A 43 -9.96 7.64 9.01
N ARG A 44 -9.24 6.53 8.98
CA ARG A 44 -8.75 5.85 10.20
C ARG A 44 -7.48 6.50 10.75
N SER A 45 -7.17 6.18 12.01
CA SER A 45 -5.92 6.57 12.66
C SER A 45 -4.68 6.05 11.92
N ASP A 46 -4.80 4.92 11.19
CA ASP A 46 -3.75 4.37 10.34
C ASP A 46 -3.58 5.11 8.99
N GLY A 47 -4.38 6.14 8.72
CA GLY A 47 -4.31 6.99 7.53
C GLY A 47 -5.12 6.50 6.32
N TYR A 48 -5.69 5.30 6.37
CA TYR A 48 -6.51 4.77 5.28
C TYR A 48 -7.93 5.36 5.28
N ARG A 49 -8.48 5.60 4.09
CA ARG A 49 -9.91 5.87 3.91
C ARG A 49 -10.70 4.58 3.89
N GLN A 50 -11.93 4.66 4.38
CA GLN A 50 -12.87 3.55 4.41
C GLN A 50 -14.21 3.92 3.80
N VAL A 51 -14.87 2.89 3.27
CA VAL A 51 -16.25 2.93 2.77
C VAL A 51 -17.09 2.02 3.63
N ALA A 52 -18.21 2.54 4.14
CA ALA A 52 -19.19 1.74 4.86
C ALA A 52 -20.13 1.03 3.89
N LEU A 53 -20.29 -0.26 4.05
CA LEU A 53 -21.23 -1.10 3.31
C LEU A 53 -22.09 -1.88 4.28
N ARG A 54 -23.40 -1.91 4.05
CA ARG A 54 -24.33 -2.79 4.76
C ARG A 54 -24.82 -3.88 3.80
N LEU A 55 -24.59 -5.13 4.20
CA LEU A 55 -24.99 -6.34 3.46
C LEU A 55 -25.60 -7.32 4.45
N ASP A 56 -26.79 -7.84 4.17
CA ASP A 56 -27.52 -8.81 5.00
C ASP A 56 -27.59 -8.42 6.49
N GLY A 57 -27.92 -7.15 6.72
CA GLY A 57 -28.01 -6.58 8.07
C GLY A 57 -26.69 -6.28 8.76
N LYS A 58 -25.55 -6.78 8.23
CA LYS A 58 -24.20 -6.57 8.77
C LYS A 58 -23.54 -5.35 8.17
N GLN A 59 -22.78 -4.62 8.98
CA GLN A 59 -22.01 -3.47 8.53
C GLN A 59 -20.55 -3.89 8.31
N TYR A 60 -20.03 -3.55 7.12
CA TYR A 60 -18.64 -3.76 6.73
C TYR A 60 -17.94 -2.43 6.56
N GLN A 61 -16.69 -2.36 6.99
CA GLN A 61 -15.80 -1.23 6.74
C GLN A 61 -14.74 -1.68 5.72
N LEU A 62 -14.93 -1.27 4.47
CA LEU A 62 -14.05 -1.67 3.37
C LEU A 62 -12.95 -0.63 3.19
N LYS A 63 -11.73 -1.07 2.91
CA LYS A 63 -10.62 -0.17 2.56
C LYS A 63 -10.88 0.46 1.20
N ALA A 64 -10.93 1.80 1.14
CA ALA A 64 -11.28 2.54 -0.07
C ALA A 64 -10.38 2.24 -1.28
N HIS A 65 -9.07 2.11 -1.09
CA HIS A 65 -8.14 1.76 -2.18
C HIS A 65 -8.42 0.37 -2.80
N ARG A 66 -8.91 -0.59 -2.00
CA ARG A 66 -9.32 -1.89 -2.53
C ARG A 66 -10.59 -1.78 -3.36
N VAL A 67 -11.57 -1.00 -2.89
CA VAL A 67 -12.80 -0.71 -3.64
C VAL A 67 -12.48 0.03 -4.94
N ALA A 68 -11.64 1.07 -4.89
CA ALA A 68 -11.16 1.80 -6.06
C ALA A 68 -10.53 0.89 -7.11
N TRP A 69 -9.61 0.01 -6.68
CA TRP A 69 -8.98 -0.97 -7.55
C TRP A 69 -10.01 -1.91 -8.21
N ILE A 70 -10.94 -2.46 -7.42
CA ILE A 70 -11.94 -3.40 -7.92
C ILE A 70 -12.87 -2.74 -8.94
N LEU A 71 -13.25 -1.49 -8.72
CA LEU A 71 -14.09 -0.75 -9.66
C LEU A 71 -13.38 -0.49 -11.00
N ALA A 72 -12.07 -0.25 -10.96
CA ALA A 72 -11.25 0.01 -12.15
C ALA A 72 -10.83 -1.27 -12.89
N HIS A 73 -10.39 -2.29 -12.17
CA HIS A 73 -9.71 -3.47 -12.75
C HIS A 73 -10.42 -4.80 -12.49
N GLY A 74 -11.45 -4.84 -11.64
CA GLY A 74 -12.09 -6.08 -11.21
C GLY A 74 -11.43 -6.70 -9.98
N ALA A 75 -11.70 -7.98 -9.74
CA ALA A 75 -11.29 -8.68 -8.52
C ALA A 75 -9.77 -8.62 -8.29
N ILE A 76 -9.39 -8.47 -7.03
CA ILE A 76 -7.98 -8.55 -6.62
C ILE A 76 -7.57 -10.03 -6.61
N PRO A 77 -6.55 -10.44 -7.38
CA PRO A 77 -6.10 -11.82 -7.43
C PRO A 77 -5.69 -12.35 -6.05
N HIS A 78 -5.88 -13.65 -5.83
CA HIS A 78 -5.45 -14.29 -4.58
C HIS A 78 -3.95 -14.09 -4.34
N GLY A 79 -3.57 -13.81 -3.09
CA GLY A 79 -2.17 -13.57 -2.70
C GLY A 79 -1.62 -12.19 -3.07
N LYS A 80 -2.42 -11.34 -3.76
CA LYS A 80 -2.04 -9.96 -4.09
C LYS A 80 -2.66 -8.95 -3.12
N GLN A 81 -1.97 -7.84 -2.97
CA GLN A 81 -2.39 -6.68 -2.17
C GLN A 81 -2.34 -5.42 -3.03
N ILE A 82 -3.08 -4.39 -2.62
CA ILE A 82 -2.98 -3.06 -3.22
C ILE A 82 -2.05 -2.22 -2.37
N ASP A 83 -1.01 -1.69 -3.00
CA ASP A 83 -0.01 -0.81 -2.39
C ASP A 83 -0.11 0.61 -2.97
N HIS A 84 0.23 1.61 -2.15
CA HIS A 84 0.31 3.01 -2.56
C HIS A 84 1.75 3.34 -2.94
N ILE A 85 2.01 3.63 -4.22
CA ILE A 85 3.35 3.88 -4.76
C ILE A 85 4.06 5.00 -3.99
N ASN A 86 3.36 6.11 -3.73
CA ASN A 86 3.90 7.26 -2.97
C ASN A 86 3.86 7.07 -1.45
N GLY A 87 3.30 5.97 -0.93
CA GLY A 87 3.13 5.68 0.50
C GLY A 87 2.09 6.53 1.22
N ILE A 88 1.34 7.39 0.52
CA ILE A 88 0.25 8.21 1.07
C ILE A 88 -1.03 7.38 1.04
N ARG A 89 -1.46 6.91 2.21
CA ARG A 89 -2.50 5.88 2.37
C ARG A 89 -3.92 6.32 2.03
N ASP A 90 -4.17 7.61 1.88
CA ASP A 90 -5.44 8.17 1.45
C ASP A 90 -5.43 8.74 0.03
N ASP A 91 -4.31 8.63 -0.69
CA ASP A 91 -4.20 8.96 -2.10
C ASP A 91 -4.57 7.74 -2.96
N ASN A 92 -5.87 7.57 -3.19
CA ASN A 92 -6.42 6.44 -3.92
C ASN A 92 -6.54 6.68 -5.43
N ARG A 93 -5.82 7.67 -6.00
CA ARG A 93 -5.75 7.86 -7.45
C ARG A 93 -5.20 6.61 -8.12
N LEU A 94 -5.76 6.23 -9.27
CA LEU A 94 -5.41 4.97 -9.91
C LEU A 94 -3.92 4.89 -10.28
N CYS A 95 -3.33 6.00 -10.72
CA CYS A 95 -1.89 6.10 -11.04
C CYS A 95 -0.97 5.85 -9.83
N ASN A 96 -1.52 5.97 -8.60
CA ASN A 96 -0.79 5.74 -7.35
C ASN A 96 -1.03 4.33 -6.76
N LEU A 97 -1.94 3.53 -7.32
CA LEU A 97 -2.24 2.19 -6.85
C LEU A 97 -1.56 1.14 -7.72
N ARG A 98 -1.09 0.06 -7.09
CA ARG A 98 -0.51 -1.09 -7.80
C ARG A 98 -0.78 -2.40 -7.07
N LEU A 99 -0.76 -3.50 -7.82
CA LEU A 99 -0.78 -4.86 -7.28
C LEU A 99 0.63 -5.27 -6.86
N VAL A 100 0.74 -5.78 -5.65
CA VAL A 100 1.97 -6.35 -5.12
C VAL A 100 1.70 -7.67 -4.40
N THR A 101 2.70 -8.51 -4.28
CA THR A 101 2.69 -9.63 -3.33
C THR A 101 2.91 -9.09 -1.90
N GLN A 102 2.61 -9.91 -0.88
CA GLN A 102 2.96 -9.58 0.51
C GLN A 102 4.44 -9.26 0.65
N ARG A 103 5.31 -10.06 0.02
CA ARG A 103 6.75 -9.87 0.06
C ARG A 103 7.20 -8.52 -0.54
N GLU A 104 6.70 -8.17 -1.73
CA GLU A 104 6.98 -6.88 -2.36
C GLU A 104 6.51 -5.71 -1.48
N ASN A 105 5.32 -5.85 -0.87
CA ASN A 105 4.79 -4.84 0.05
C ASN A 105 5.68 -4.66 1.29
N ASP A 106 6.18 -5.76 1.86
CA ASP A 106 7.13 -5.70 2.99
C ASP A 106 8.46 -5.04 2.61
N GLN A 107 8.95 -5.28 1.39
CA GLN A 107 10.15 -4.63 0.85
C GLN A 107 9.98 -3.12 0.64
N ASN A 108 8.75 -2.66 0.40
CA ASN A 108 8.42 -1.25 0.15
C ASN A 108 8.19 -0.42 1.43
N ARG A 109 8.39 -0.99 2.62
CA ARG A 109 8.24 -0.25 3.88
C ARG A 109 9.18 0.95 3.93
N ARG A 110 8.61 2.18 3.98
CA ARG A 110 9.35 3.45 4.00
C ARG A 110 10.27 3.61 5.21
N LYS A 111 9.91 3.02 6.35
CA LYS A 111 10.69 3.08 7.60
C LYS A 111 11.71 1.96 7.75
N ALA A 112 11.81 1.04 6.77
CA ALA A 112 12.77 -0.06 6.87
C ALA A 112 14.20 0.47 6.67
N ARG A 113 15.02 0.28 7.69
CA ARG A 113 16.46 0.50 7.65
C ARG A 113 17.15 -0.83 7.44
N GLY A 114 18.01 -0.92 6.46
CA GLY A 114 18.85 -2.11 6.24
C GLY A 114 20.25 -1.93 6.81
N TYR A 115 20.40 -1.10 7.84
CA TYR A 115 21.68 -0.84 8.51
C TYR A 115 21.48 -0.48 9.97
N SER A 116 22.48 -0.76 10.80
CA SER A 116 22.50 -0.45 12.23
C SER A 116 23.92 -0.22 12.71
N TRP A 117 24.06 0.45 13.86
CA TRP A 117 25.34 0.59 14.52
C TRP A 117 25.73 -0.73 15.20
N ASN A 118 26.87 -1.27 14.87
CA ASN A 118 27.47 -2.43 15.53
C ASN A 118 28.46 -1.94 16.58
N LYS A 119 28.13 -2.18 17.85
CA LYS A 119 28.90 -1.69 19.00
C LYS A 119 30.24 -2.41 19.14
N ASP A 120 30.31 -3.69 18.76
CA ASP A 120 31.49 -4.53 18.98
C ASP A 120 32.67 -4.08 18.11
N CYS A 121 32.38 -3.64 16.89
CA CYS A 121 33.41 -3.17 15.97
C CYS A 121 33.39 -1.64 15.77
N SER A 122 32.49 -0.91 16.46
CA SER A 122 32.32 0.55 16.33
C SER A 122 32.17 0.98 14.86
N LYS A 123 31.31 0.28 14.12
CA LYS A 123 31.03 0.57 12.70
C LYS A 123 29.55 0.43 12.41
N TRP A 124 29.12 1.03 11.31
CA TRP A 124 27.80 0.84 10.73
C TRP A 124 27.79 -0.43 9.90
N GLU A 125 26.90 -1.36 10.22
CA GLU A 125 26.69 -2.60 9.51
C GLU A 125 25.47 -2.47 8.60
N ALA A 126 25.62 -2.83 7.30
CA ALA A 126 24.51 -2.87 6.36
C ALA A 126 24.17 -4.30 5.94
N TYR A 127 22.89 -4.56 5.78
CA TYR A 127 22.34 -5.87 5.39
C TYR A 127 21.06 -5.73 4.58
N ILE A 128 20.75 -6.74 3.77
CA ILE A 128 19.50 -6.83 3.00
C ILE A 128 18.98 -8.27 3.04
N ARG A 129 17.65 -8.43 3.08
CA ARG A 129 17.02 -9.76 2.98
C ARG A 129 16.58 -10.01 1.55
N VAL A 130 17.15 -11.02 0.91
CA VAL A 130 16.83 -11.44 -0.47
C VAL A 130 16.41 -12.91 -0.42
N ASP A 131 15.21 -13.21 -0.92
CA ASP A 131 14.65 -14.59 -0.96
C ASP A 131 14.65 -15.28 0.42
N GLY A 132 14.35 -14.53 1.48
CA GLY A 132 14.35 -15.03 2.85
C GLY A 132 15.75 -15.06 3.50
N VAL A 133 16.82 -14.96 2.72
CA VAL A 133 18.20 -14.99 3.19
C VAL A 133 18.68 -13.58 3.52
N LEU A 134 19.26 -13.40 4.73
CA LEU A 134 19.91 -12.16 5.12
C LEU A 134 21.31 -12.12 4.49
N ARG A 135 21.59 -11.07 3.71
CA ARG A 135 22.90 -10.83 3.09
C ARG A 135 23.57 -9.64 3.75
N HIS A 136 24.77 -9.85 4.24
CA HIS A 136 25.63 -8.79 4.76
C HIS A 136 26.23 -8.00 3.60
N LEU A 137 26.17 -6.66 3.70
CA LEU A 137 26.62 -5.74 2.65
C LEU A 137 27.96 -5.08 2.99
N GLY A 138 28.39 -5.18 4.23
CA GLY A 138 29.67 -4.67 4.72
C GLY A 138 29.56 -3.84 6.00
N LEU A 139 30.73 -3.44 6.50
CA LEU A 139 30.92 -2.54 7.64
C LEU A 139 31.45 -1.20 7.14
N PHE A 140 30.87 -0.12 7.63
CA PHE A 140 31.13 1.24 7.15
C PHE A 140 31.48 2.17 8.33
N THR A 141 32.31 3.13 8.07
CA THR A 141 32.70 4.12 9.10
C THR A 141 31.64 5.19 9.34
N THR A 142 30.73 5.38 8.36
CA THR A 142 29.66 6.39 8.46
C THR A 142 28.28 5.76 8.19
N GLU A 143 27.24 6.34 8.81
CA GLU A 143 25.84 5.95 8.55
C GLU A 143 25.47 6.15 7.08
N ALA A 144 25.91 7.25 6.49
CA ALA A 144 25.65 7.59 5.09
C ALA A 144 26.18 6.52 4.11
N ALA A 145 27.40 5.98 4.36
CA ALA A 145 27.97 4.94 3.53
C ALA A 145 27.20 3.61 3.67
N ALA A 146 26.80 3.24 4.88
CA ALA A 146 26.00 2.04 5.12
C ALA A 146 24.61 2.17 4.45
N ARG A 147 23.97 3.34 4.55
CA ARG A 147 22.72 3.65 3.87
C ARG A 147 22.86 3.55 2.35
N ALA A 148 23.89 4.14 1.77
CA ALA A 148 24.14 4.08 0.33
C ALA A 148 24.34 2.64 -0.17
N ALA A 149 25.08 1.80 0.58
CA ALA A 149 25.23 0.38 0.28
C ALA A 149 23.89 -0.36 0.33
N TYR A 150 23.06 -0.09 1.34
CA TYR A 150 21.71 -0.65 1.44
C TYR A 150 20.82 -0.24 0.26
N LEU A 151 20.76 1.06 -0.09
CA LEU A 151 19.94 1.56 -1.20
C LEU A 151 20.38 0.99 -2.55
N LYS A 152 21.69 0.86 -2.78
CA LYS A 152 22.25 0.20 -3.97
C LYS A 152 21.82 -1.28 -4.05
N ALA A 153 21.91 -2.00 -2.95
CA ALA A 153 21.44 -3.39 -2.88
C ALA A 153 19.92 -3.48 -3.07
N LYS A 154 19.15 -2.57 -2.47
CA LYS A 154 17.69 -2.51 -2.60
C LYS A 154 17.28 -2.27 -4.06
N ALA A 155 17.91 -1.36 -4.78
CA ALA A 155 17.67 -1.13 -6.21
C ALA A 155 17.93 -2.39 -7.05
N ARG A 156 18.96 -3.17 -6.68
CA ARG A 156 19.31 -4.40 -7.38
C ARG A 156 18.38 -5.58 -7.11
N TYR A 157 17.96 -5.76 -5.87
CA TYR A 157 17.29 -7.00 -5.43
C TYR A 157 15.79 -6.83 -5.15
N HIS A 158 15.32 -5.61 -4.88
CA HIS A 158 13.93 -5.30 -4.59
C HIS A 158 13.31 -4.49 -5.73
N LEU A 159 13.12 -5.14 -6.88
CA LEU A 159 12.74 -4.50 -8.16
C LEU A 159 11.38 -3.78 -8.11
N SER A 160 10.51 -4.09 -7.16
CA SER A 160 9.23 -3.40 -6.96
C SER A 160 9.34 -2.13 -6.10
N THR A 161 10.55 -1.77 -5.67
CA THR A 161 10.75 -0.59 -4.82
C THR A 161 10.46 0.70 -5.59
N PRO A 162 9.58 1.60 -5.11
CA PRO A 162 9.35 2.89 -5.72
C PRO A 162 10.63 3.72 -5.81
N ALA A 163 10.78 4.47 -6.91
CA ALA A 163 12.01 5.21 -7.20
C ALA A 163 12.36 6.24 -6.12
N ASP A 164 11.36 6.88 -5.52
CA ASP A 164 11.54 7.84 -4.42
C ASP A 164 12.15 7.22 -3.14
N LEU A 165 11.97 5.90 -2.94
CA LEU A 165 12.60 5.18 -1.83
C LEU A 165 14.06 4.80 -2.08
N LEU A 166 14.53 4.93 -3.31
CA LEU A 166 15.92 4.64 -3.70
C LEU A 166 16.79 5.90 -3.70
N GLN A 167 16.19 7.08 -3.55
CA GLN A 167 16.93 8.34 -3.49
C GLN A 167 17.53 8.51 -2.07
N ALA A 168 18.81 8.81 -2.04
CA ALA A 168 19.47 9.31 -0.83
C ALA A 168 18.95 10.73 -0.59
N ALA A 169 18.31 10.96 0.57
CA ALA A 169 18.04 12.32 1.03
C ALA A 169 19.34 12.94 1.52
#